data_4327567862e950caedc01445faf2ea30
#
_entry.id   4327567862e950caedc01445faf2ea30
#
_cell.length_a   1.000
_cell.length_b   1.000
_cell.length_c   1.000
_cell.angle_alpha   90.00
_cell.angle_beta   90.00
_cell.angle_gamma   90.00
#
_symmetry.space_group_name_H-M   'P 1'
#
loop_
_entity.id
_entity.type
_entity.pdbx_description
1 polymer ?
#
loop_
_entity_poly.entity_id
_entity_poly.type
_entity_poly.pdbx_seq_one_letter_code
_entity_poly.pdbx_strand_id
1 'polypeptide(L)'
;DTLKYDICSCPHCGYTAMTRFFPHITNVQSKLIKENICSKFHAQIEPEPAVYDYDRALERYKLSLFNTIVKKGKTSEKAYTCLKIAWLYRGKAETMDAATEEGKAAIAECKKEEEAFYKQAYDGMLKAVSTEMFPICGMDQGTVDYLLATMSIHYKKYDVASKLLAGILASNTAGRQMKDKALNLKEEV
;
A
#
# COMPACT_ATOMS: atom_id res chain seq x y z
N ASP A 1 6.42 9.22 12.00
CA ASP A 1 6.00 8.10 11.15
C ASP A 1 5.78 8.60 9.72
N THR A 2 6.73 8.33 8.84
CA THR A 2 6.72 8.79 7.44
C THR A 2 5.54 8.22 6.64
N LEU A 3 4.98 7.09 7.07
CA LEU A 3 3.84 6.45 6.42
C LEU A 3 2.64 7.39 6.31
N LYS A 4 2.34 8.18 7.35
CA LYS A 4 1.19 9.09 7.37
C LYS A 4 1.26 10.23 6.35
N TYR A 5 2.46 10.54 5.83
CA TYR A 5 2.72 11.73 5.01
C TYR A 5 3.07 11.43 3.55
N ASP A 6 2.97 10.17 3.11
CA ASP A 6 3.36 9.75 1.75
C ASP A 6 2.27 10.03 0.68
N ILE A 7 1.29 10.87 0.98
CA ILE A 7 0.22 11.26 0.06
C ILE A 7 0.29 12.74 -0.25
N CYS A 8 0.35 13.08 -1.55
CA CYS A 8 0.20 14.42 -2.06
C CYS A 8 -1.23 14.66 -2.56
N SER A 9 -1.82 15.80 -2.22
CA SER A 9 -3.12 16.26 -2.73
C SER A 9 -2.97 17.66 -3.29
N CYS A 10 -3.52 17.88 -4.48
CA CYS A 10 -3.57 19.23 -5.08
C CYS A 10 -4.72 20.02 -4.45
N PRO A 11 -4.47 21.17 -3.78
CA PRO A 11 -5.51 21.95 -3.14
C PRO A 11 -6.44 22.67 -4.16
N HIS A 12 -6.03 22.74 -5.42
CA HIS A 12 -6.77 23.45 -6.47
C HIS A 12 -7.71 22.55 -7.25
N CYS A 13 -7.39 21.26 -7.39
CA CYS A 13 -8.16 20.35 -8.25
C CYS A 13 -8.53 19.02 -7.62
N GLY A 14 -8.06 18.74 -6.40
CA GLY A 14 -8.36 17.50 -5.68
C GLY A 14 -7.62 16.25 -6.16
N TYR A 15 -6.77 16.34 -7.21
CA TYR A 15 -5.94 15.21 -7.60
C TYR A 15 -5.05 14.77 -6.44
N THR A 16 -5.16 13.50 -6.10
CA THR A 16 -4.47 12.90 -4.93
C THR A 16 -3.80 11.60 -5.33
N ALA A 17 -2.53 11.48 -5.00
CA ALA A 17 -1.74 10.26 -5.25
C ALA A 17 -0.60 10.13 -4.23
N MET A 18 -0.03 8.94 -4.11
CA MET A 18 1.22 8.77 -3.37
C MET A 18 2.31 9.65 -3.99
N THR A 19 3.19 10.19 -3.15
CA THR A 19 4.26 11.12 -3.54
C THR A 19 5.04 10.64 -4.77
N ARG A 20 5.39 9.35 -4.80
CA ARG A 20 6.13 8.76 -5.93
C ARG A 20 5.35 8.69 -7.24
N PHE A 21 4.02 8.66 -7.20
CA PHE A 21 3.17 8.56 -8.39
C PHE A 21 2.57 9.90 -8.80
N PHE A 22 2.58 10.87 -7.91
CA PHE A 22 1.92 12.17 -8.12
C PHE A 22 2.38 12.89 -9.41
N PRO A 23 3.70 12.98 -9.73
CA PRO A 23 4.15 13.64 -10.94
C PRO A 23 3.97 12.80 -12.22
N HIS A 24 3.71 11.50 -12.08
CA HIS A 24 3.67 10.57 -13.21
C HIS A 24 2.23 10.29 -13.65
N ILE A 25 1.63 11.26 -14.35
CA ILE A 25 0.29 11.15 -14.91
C ILE A 25 0.33 11.35 -16.42
N THR A 26 -0.26 10.42 -17.17
CA THR A 26 -0.36 10.53 -18.64
C THR A 26 -1.47 11.47 -19.04
N ASN A 27 -1.47 11.93 -20.31
CA ASN A 27 -2.53 12.82 -20.84
C ASN A 27 -3.92 12.15 -20.72
N VAL A 28 -4.02 10.86 -21.00
CA VAL A 28 -5.29 10.10 -20.88
C VAL A 28 -5.76 10.07 -19.43
N GLN A 29 -4.86 9.77 -18.49
CA GLN A 29 -5.16 9.77 -17.07
C GLN A 29 -5.54 11.15 -16.56
N SER A 30 -4.85 12.19 -17.01
CA SER A 30 -5.17 13.58 -16.66
C SER A 30 -6.58 13.96 -17.11
N LYS A 31 -7.01 13.51 -18.30
CA LYS A 31 -8.39 13.72 -18.77
C LYS A 31 -9.41 13.07 -17.85
N LEU A 32 -9.19 11.80 -17.48
CA LEU A 32 -10.08 11.07 -16.55
C LEU A 32 -10.16 11.76 -15.17
N ILE A 33 -9.04 12.24 -14.65
CA ILE A 33 -9.00 12.99 -13.38
C ILE A 33 -9.75 14.30 -13.50
N LYS A 34 -9.55 15.07 -14.58
CA LYS A 34 -10.28 16.34 -14.81
C LYS A 34 -11.79 16.13 -14.85
N GLU A 35 -12.24 15.12 -15.60
CA GLU A 35 -13.67 14.85 -15.78
C GLU A 35 -14.36 14.31 -14.53
N ASN A 36 -13.67 13.48 -13.72
CA ASN A 36 -14.32 12.75 -12.63
C ASN A 36 -13.95 13.23 -11.23
N ILE A 37 -12.83 13.90 -11.06
CA ILE A 37 -12.35 14.44 -9.78
C ILE A 37 -12.44 15.96 -9.78
N CYS A 38 -11.68 16.62 -10.68
CA CYS A 38 -11.54 18.08 -10.65
C CYS A 38 -12.87 18.81 -10.88
N SER A 39 -13.73 18.29 -11.75
CA SER A 39 -15.05 18.88 -12.04
C SER A 39 -16.00 18.89 -10.84
N LYS A 40 -15.74 18.05 -9.84
CA LYS A 40 -16.57 17.90 -8.63
C LYS A 40 -15.85 18.38 -7.36
N PHE A 41 -14.61 18.80 -7.50
CA PHE A 41 -13.79 19.24 -6.39
C PHE A 41 -14.15 20.66 -5.98
N HIS A 42 -14.41 20.82 -4.69
CA HIS A 42 -14.56 22.13 -4.06
C HIS A 42 -13.37 22.36 -3.14
N ALA A 43 -12.59 23.39 -3.42
CA ALA A 43 -11.42 23.73 -2.62
C ALA A 43 -11.83 23.95 -1.15
N GLN A 44 -11.20 23.22 -0.23
CA GLN A 44 -11.37 23.43 1.20
C GLN A 44 -10.44 24.56 1.64
N ILE A 45 -10.99 25.50 2.41
CA ILE A 45 -10.25 26.67 2.90
C ILE A 45 -9.54 26.36 4.23
N GLU A 46 -9.87 25.22 4.86
CA GLU A 46 -9.26 24.84 6.12
C GLU A 46 -7.79 24.44 5.93
N PRO A 47 -6.89 25.00 6.76
CA PRO A 47 -5.49 24.63 6.69
C PRO A 47 -5.29 23.16 7.07
N GLU A 48 -4.40 22.48 6.37
CA GLU A 48 -3.99 21.13 6.76
C GLU A 48 -3.39 21.14 8.17
N PRO A 49 -3.73 20.15 9.03
CA PRO A 49 -3.15 20.04 10.35
C PRO A 49 -1.64 19.78 10.26
N ALA A 50 -0.88 20.36 11.18
CA ALA A 50 0.58 20.18 11.23
C ALA A 50 1.00 18.73 11.48
N VAL A 51 0.15 17.95 12.17
CA VAL A 51 0.39 16.53 12.47
C VAL A 51 -0.85 15.73 12.07
N TYR A 52 -0.62 14.67 11.29
CA TYR A 52 -1.69 13.74 10.93
C TYR A 52 -1.85 12.65 11.99
N ASP A 53 -3.08 12.47 12.46
CA ASP A 53 -3.50 11.24 13.11
C ASP A 53 -3.70 10.11 12.08
N TYR A 54 -4.06 8.93 12.55
CA TYR A 54 -4.31 7.78 11.66
C TYR A 54 -5.56 7.97 10.81
N ASP A 55 -6.59 8.64 11.31
CA ASP A 55 -7.85 8.86 10.58
C ASP A 55 -7.62 9.79 9.39
N ARG A 56 -6.91 10.89 9.60
CA ARG A 56 -6.54 11.80 8.51
C ARG A 56 -5.64 11.12 7.48
N ALA A 57 -4.67 10.32 7.92
CA ALA A 57 -3.81 9.56 7.02
C ALA A 57 -4.62 8.55 6.20
N LEU A 58 -5.50 7.78 6.83
CA LEU A 58 -6.38 6.79 6.17
C LEU A 58 -7.30 7.46 5.14
N GLU A 59 -7.91 8.59 5.47
CA GLU A 59 -8.74 9.36 4.54
C GLU A 59 -7.95 9.74 3.27
N ARG A 60 -6.75 10.28 3.43
CA ARG A 60 -5.88 10.66 2.31
C ARG A 60 -5.47 9.48 1.44
N TYR A 61 -5.13 8.35 2.06
CA TYR A 61 -4.78 7.13 1.32
C TYR A 61 -5.98 6.53 0.57
N LYS A 62 -7.17 6.52 1.17
CA LYS A 62 -8.40 6.07 0.50
C LYS A 62 -8.74 6.99 -0.68
N LEU A 63 -8.54 8.30 -0.53
CA LEU A 63 -8.71 9.26 -1.62
C LEU A 63 -7.67 9.02 -2.74
N SER A 64 -6.42 8.72 -2.41
CA SER A 64 -5.39 8.34 -3.37
C SER A 64 -5.76 7.05 -4.12
N LEU A 65 -6.26 6.04 -3.42
CA LEU A 65 -6.74 4.80 -4.03
C LEU A 65 -7.89 5.05 -5.00
N PHE A 66 -8.86 5.87 -4.60
CA PHE A 66 -9.98 6.27 -5.46
C PHE A 66 -9.50 6.98 -6.73
N ASN A 67 -8.57 7.95 -6.60
CA ASN A 67 -7.95 8.62 -7.74
C ASN A 67 -7.21 7.64 -8.66
N THR A 68 -6.51 6.65 -8.09
CA THR A 68 -5.81 5.62 -8.85
C THR A 68 -6.78 4.73 -9.64
N ILE A 69 -7.94 4.42 -9.09
CA ILE A 69 -9.00 3.69 -9.79
C ILE A 69 -9.57 4.54 -10.92
N VAL A 70 -9.91 5.81 -10.67
CA VAL A 70 -10.47 6.73 -11.65
C VAL A 70 -9.54 6.93 -12.84
N LYS A 71 -8.26 7.16 -12.59
CA LYS A 71 -7.26 7.32 -13.67
C LYS A 71 -6.88 6.02 -14.38
N LYS A 72 -7.47 4.87 -13.99
CA LYS A 72 -7.08 3.53 -14.46
C LYS A 72 -5.58 3.28 -14.27
N GLY A 73 -5.09 3.57 -13.06
CA GLY A 73 -3.69 3.35 -12.68
C GLY A 73 -3.29 1.88 -12.68
N LYS A 74 -1.99 1.61 -12.63
CA LYS A 74 -1.42 0.26 -12.63
C LYS A 74 -1.98 -0.59 -11.50
N THR A 75 -2.01 -1.91 -11.71
CA THR A 75 -2.41 -2.87 -10.67
C THR A 75 -1.49 -2.78 -9.45
N SER A 76 -0.18 -2.65 -9.67
CA SER A 76 0.80 -2.47 -8.60
C SER A 76 0.57 -1.20 -7.78
N GLU A 77 0.22 -0.07 -8.41
CA GLU A 77 -0.08 1.17 -7.70
C GLU A 77 -1.26 1.00 -6.75
N LYS A 78 -2.35 0.36 -7.21
CA LYS A 78 -3.51 0.03 -6.38
C LYS A 78 -3.14 -0.90 -5.23
N ALA A 79 -2.43 -1.99 -5.53
CA ALA A 79 -2.01 -2.98 -4.54
C ALA A 79 -1.09 -2.38 -3.46
N TYR A 80 -0.13 -1.57 -3.86
CA TYR A 80 0.79 -0.92 -2.93
C TYR A 80 0.08 0.12 -2.05
N THR A 81 -0.89 0.85 -2.60
CA THR A 81 -1.73 1.76 -1.82
C THR A 81 -2.57 1.00 -0.79
N CYS A 82 -3.18 -0.14 -1.17
CA CYS A 82 -3.91 -1.01 -0.25
C CYS A 82 -3.00 -1.53 0.87
N LEU A 83 -1.76 -1.94 0.56
CA LEU A 83 -0.80 -2.38 1.57
C LEU A 83 -0.50 -1.29 2.60
N LYS A 84 -0.30 -0.06 2.14
CA LYS A 84 -0.07 1.09 3.02
C LYS A 84 -1.28 1.39 3.90
N ILE A 85 -2.50 1.27 3.36
CA ILE A 85 -3.74 1.40 4.14
C ILE A 85 -3.82 0.31 5.22
N ALA A 86 -3.50 -0.94 4.90
CA ALA A 86 -3.48 -2.02 5.87
C ALA A 86 -2.49 -1.74 7.02
N TRP A 87 -1.29 -1.25 6.71
CA TRP A 87 -0.31 -0.86 7.74
C TRP A 87 -0.78 0.31 8.61
N LEU A 88 -1.51 1.28 8.04
CA LEU A 88 -2.10 2.37 8.83
C LEU A 88 -3.18 1.85 9.80
N TYR A 89 -4.02 0.91 9.37
CA TYR A 89 -5.00 0.29 10.26
C TYR A 89 -4.34 -0.51 11.38
N ARG A 90 -3.25 -1.23 11.09
CA ARG A 90 -2.44 -1.92 12.11
C ARG A 90 -1.91 -0.92 13.14
N GLY A 91 -1.24 0.14 12.68
CA GLY A 91 -0.70 1.16 13.57
C GLY A 91 -1.79 1.89 14.35
N LYS A 92 -2.97 2.12 13.75
CA LYS A 92 -4.12 2.70 14.46
C LYS A 92 -4.58 1.78 15.59
N ALA A 93 -4.71 0.48 15.33
CA ALA A 93 -5.12 -0.50 16.34
C ALA A 93 -4.14 -0.55 17.54
N GLU A 94 -2.83 -0.39 17.29
CA GLU A 94 -1.80 -0.37 18.34
C GLU A 94 -1.89 0.86 19.27
N THR A 95 -2.57 1.92 18.86
CA THR A 95 -2.78 3.13 19.69
C THR A 95 -4.03 3.07 20.55
N MET A 96 -4.86 2.04 20.42
CA MET A 96 -6.13 1.91 21.11
C MET A 96 -5.98 1.18 22.44
N ASP A 97 -6.81 1.56 23.42
CA ASP A 97 -6.81 0.90 24.74
C ASP A 97 -7.57 -0.43 24.70
N ALA A 98 -6.83 -1.53 24.75
CA ALA A 98 -7.40 -2.88 24.79
C ALA A 98 -8.06 -3.24 26.14
N ALA A 99 -7.99 -2.40 27.17
CA ALA A 99 -8.61 -2.66 28.46
C ALA A 99 -10.12 -2.34 28.48
N THR A 100 -10.58 -1.45 27.61
CA THR A 100 -11.99 -1.06 27.51
C THR A 100 -12.76 -1.87 26.47
N GLU A 101 -14.06 -2.06 26.64
CA GLU A 101 -14.88 -2.74 25.64
C GLU A 101 -14.99 -1.94 24.32
N GLU A 102 -15.05 -0.62 24.41
CA GLU A 102 -15.02 0.25 23.24
C GLU A 102 -13.70 0.13 22.49
N GLY A 103 -12.57 0.11 23.21
CA GLY A 103 -11.26 -0.08 22.60
C GLY A 103 -11.09 -1.45 21.93
N LYS A 104 -11.58 -2.53 22.57
CA LYS A 104 -11.61 -3.87 21.97
C LYS A 104 -12.42 -3.89 20.67
N ALA A 105 -13.62 -3.28 20.67
CA ALA A 105 -14.47 -3.20 19.47
C ALA A 105 -13.77 -2.40 18.35
N ALA A 106 -13.15 -1.28 18.67
CA ALA A 106 -12.43 -0.45 17.72
C ALA A 106 -11.19 -1.16 17.15
N ILE A 107 -10.44 -1.90 17.98
CA ILE A 107 -9.32 -2.76 17.54
C ILE A 107 -9.82 -3.85 16.58
N ALA A 108 -10.94 -4.50 16.90
CA ALA A 108 -11.51 -5.54 16.05
C ALA A 108 -11.92 -5.00 14.67
N GLU A 109 -12.52 -3.81 14.61
CA GLU A 109 -12.85 -3.17 13.35
C GLU A 109 -11.58 -2.77 12.55
N CYS A 110 -10.56 -2.22 13.21
CA CYS A 110 -9.28 -1.94 12.55
C CYS A 110 -8.64 -3.20 11.96
N LYS A 111 -8.65 -4.32 12.69
CA LYS A 111 -8.11 -5.60 12.20
C LYS A 111 -8.89 -6.15 11.01
N LYS A 112 -10.20 -6.00 11.01
CA LYS A 112 -11.05 -6.40 9.88
C LYS A 112 -10.74 -5.58 8.62
N GLU A 113 -10.62 -4.27 8.76
CA GLU A 113 -10.22 -3.38 7.65
C GLU A 113 -8.79 -3.65 7.19
N GLU A 114 -7.85 -3.84 8.12
CA GLU A 114 -6.48 -4.25 7.83
C GLU A 114 -6.46 -5.49 6.94
N GLU A 115 -7.14 -6.55 7.34
CA GLU A 115 -7.18 -7.81 6.61
C GLU A 115 -7.80 -7.64 5.21
N ALA A 116 -8.89 -6.86 5.09
CA ALA A 116 -9.53 -6.60 3.81
C ALA A 116 -8.59 -5.88 2.82
N PHE A 117 -7.85 -4.86 3.27
CA PHE A 117 -6.88 -4.16 2.44
C PHE A 117 -5.60 -4.98 2.20
N TYR A 118 -5.15 -5.75 3.19
CA TYR A 118 -3.98 -6.61 3.04
C TYR A 118 -4.21 -7.71 2.00
N LYS A 119 -5.42 -8.29 1.98
CA LYS A 119 -5.83 -9.26 0.97
C LYS A 119 -5.85 -8.66 -0.45
N GLN A 120 -6.41 -7.46 -0.60
CA GLN A 120 -6.40 -6.75 -1.88
C GLN A 120 -4.97 -6.43 -2.34
N ALA A 121 -4.09 -6.06 -1.41
CA ALA A 121 -2.69 -5.82 -1.68
C ALA A 121 -1.98 -7.10 -2.17
N TYR A 122 -2.20 -8.21 -1.50
CA TYR A 122 -1.63 -9.51 -1.86
C TYR A 122 -2.05 -9.95 -3.27
N ASP A 123 -3.36 -10.03 -3.52
CA ASP A 123 -3.89 -10.45 -4.80
C ASP A 123 -3.47 -9.51 -5.95
N GLY A 124 -3.49 -8.20 -5.68
CA GLY A 124 -3.05 -7.19 -6.64
C GLY A 124 -1.55 -7.27 -6.93
N MET A 125 -0.71 -7.50 -5.92
CA MET A 125 0.73 -7.61 -6.11
C MET A 125 1.11 -8.90 -6.87
N LEU A 126 0.47 -10.03 -6.57
CA LEU A 126 0.62 -11.26 -7.35
C LEU A 126 0.27 -11.06 -8.83
N LYS A 127 -0.81 -10.33 -9.10
CA LYS A 127 -1.18 -9.98 -10.48
C LYS A 127 -0.17 -9.04 -11.12
N ALA A 128 0.32 -8.06 -10.39
CA ALA A 128 1.28 -7.09 -10.90
C ALA A 128 2.59 -7.76 -11.35
N VAL A 129 3.15 -8.68 -10.57
CA VAL A 129 4.40 -9.38 -10.94
C VAL A 129 4.26 -10.25 -12.18
N SER A 130 3.03 -10.65 -12.55
CA SER A 130 2.77 -11.42 -13.78
C SER A 130 2.46 -10.55 -15.00
N THR A 131 2.20 -9.25 -14.83
CA THR A 131 1.70 -8.37 -15.91
C THR A 131 2.51 -7.08 -16.09
N GLU A 132 3.36 -6.74 -15.14
CA GLU A 132 4.12 -5.50 -15.15
C GLU A 132 5.64 -5.80 -15.14
N MET A 133 6.40 -4.90 -15.71
CA MET A 133 7.88 -4.98 -15.70
C MET A 133 8.44 -4.32 -14.43
N PHE A 134 9.54 -4.86 -13.93
CA PHE A 134 10.30 -4.23 -12.85
C PHE A 134 11.03 -2.95 -13.34
N PRO A 135 11.21 -1.97 -12.46
CA PRO A 135 10.84 -1.93 -11.04
C PRO A 135 9.33 -1.75 -10.83
N ILE A 136 8.76 -2.50 -9.87
CA ILE A 136 7.35 -2.40 -9.47
C ILE A 136 7.24 -1.48 -8.26
N CYS A 137 6.52 -0.38 -8.37
CA CYS A 137 6.42 0.66 -7.34
C CYS A 137 7.81 1.12 -6.83
N GLY A 138 8.81 1.17 -7.71
CA GLY A 138 10.19 1.52 -7.38
C GLY A 138 10.96 0.45 -6.61
N MET A 139 10.41 -0.75 -6.48
CA MET A 139 11.06 -1.90 -5.85
C MET A 139 11.62 -2.83 -6.92
N ASP A 140 12.82 -3.36 -6.68
CA ASP A 140 13.40 -4.43 -7.48
C ASP A 140 12.67 -5.77 -7.24
N GLN A 141 12.99 -6.76 -8.06
CA GLN A 141 12.36 -8.09 -7.97
C GLN A 141 12.58 -8.72 -6.58
N GLY A 142 13.78 -8.69 -6.05
CA GLY A 142 14.08 -9.29 -4.74
C GLY A 142 13.25 -8.69 -3.61
N THR A 143 13.04 -7.38 -3.62
CA THR A 143 12.20 -6.67 -2.64
C THR A 143 10.72 -7.06 -2.76
N VAL A 144 10.20 -7.15 -3.98
CA VAL A 144 8.81 -7.56 -4.22
C VAL A 144 8.60 -9.04 -3.87
N ASP A 145 9.55 -9.91 -4.23
CA ASP A 145 9.48 -11.33 -3.92
C ASP A 145 9.51 -11.58 -2.40
N TYR A 146 10.35 -10.83 -1.67
CA TYR A 146 10.38 -10.88 -0.21
C TYR A 146 9.06 -10.42 0.43
N LEU A 147 8.50 -9.31 -0.07
CA LEU A 147 7.20 -8.82 0.37
C LEU A 147 6.10 -9.85 0.13
N LEU A 148 6.04 -10.42 -1.07
CA LEU A 148 5.07 -11.46 -1.41
C LEU A 148 5.27 -12.75 -0.61
N ALA A 149 6.51 -13.14 -0.30
CA ALA A 149 6.78 -14.28 0.56
C ALA A 149 6.21 -14.06 1.97
N THR A 150 6.44 -12.87 2.57
CA THR A 150 5.88 -12.50 3.86
C THR A 150 4.34 -12.55 3.86
N MET A 151 3.71 -12.00 2.81
CA MET A 151 2.26 -12.03 2.67
C MET A 151 1.74 -13.46 2.45
N SER A 152 2.48 -14.29 1.72
CA SER A 152 2.13 -15.69 1.48
C SER A 152 2.17 -16.53 2.78
N ILE A 153 3.13 -16.27 3.66
CA ILE A 153 3.18 -16.90 4.99
C ILE A 153 1.97 -16.50 5.82
N HIS A 154 1.60 -15.22 5.82
CA HIS A 154 0.39 -14.74 6.50
C HIS A 154 -0.87 -15.52 6.05
N TYR A 155 -0.98 -15.81 4.75
CA TYR A 155 -2.08 -16.62 4.20
C TYR A 155 -1.82 -18.13 4.21
N LYS A 156 -0.79 -18.62 4.92
CA LYS A 156 -0.43 -20.03 5.01
C LYS A 156 -0.18 -20.69 3.64
N LYS A 157 0.25 -19.91 2.67
CA LYS A 157 0.62 -20.39 1.32
C LYS A 157 2.13 -20.66 1.27
N TYR A 158 2.55 -21.61 2.05
CA TYR A 158 3.96 -21.93 2.30
C TYR A 158 4.70 -22.39 1.04
N ASP A 159 4.03 -23.07 0.12
CA ASP A 159 4.61 -23.48 -1.17
C ASP A 159 4.97 -22.26 -2.04
N VAL A 160 4.13 -21.23 -2.05
CA VAL A 160 4.40 -19.97 -2.75
C VAL A 160 5.54 -19.23 -2.07
N ALA A 161 5.51 -19.09 -0.74
CA ALA A 161 6.56 -18.45 0.03
C ALA A 161 7.92 -19.12 -0.20
N SER A 162 7.99 -20.46 -0.10
CA SER A 162 9.22 -21.22 -0.35
C SER A 162 9.81 -20.97 -1.73
N LYS A 163 8.98 -20.94 -2.78
CA LYS A 163 9.44 -20.65 -4.16
C LYS A 163 10.03 -19.25 -4.29
N LEU A 164 9.36 -18.24 -3.73
CA LEU A 164 9.83 -16.85 -3.77
C LEU A 164 11.15 -16.69 -3.01
N LEU A 165 11.26 -17.26 -1.81
CA LEU A 165 12.49 -17.23 -1.01
C LEU A 165 13.64 -17.97 -1.68
N ALA A 166 13.38 -19.11 -2.29
CA ALA A 166 14.39 -19.85 -3.07
C ALA A 166 14.88 -19.01 -4.27
N GLY A 167 13.99 -18.29 -4.95
CA GLY A 167 14.34 -17.36 -6.03
C GLY A 167 15.27 -16.25 -5.56
N ILE A 168 15.01 -15.62 -4.42
CA ILE A 168 15.88 -14.59 -3.83
C ILE A 168 17.26 -15.16 -3.51
N LEU A 169 17.33 -16.34 -2.89
CA LEU A 169 18.60 -16.98 -2.50
C LEU A 169 19.45 -17.38 -3.72
N ALA A 170 18.81 -17.83 -4.79
CA ALA A 170 19.47 -18.21 -6.04
C ALA A 170 19.85 -16.99 -6.92
N SER A 171 19.30 -15.82 -6.65
CA SER A 171 19.54 -14.61 -7.46
C SER A 171 21.00 -14.15 -7.38
N ASN A 172 21.59 -13.83 -8.54
CA ASN A 172 22.93 -13.23 -8.63
C ASN A 172 22.88 -11.71 -8.39
N THR A 173 21.71 -11.08 -8.46
CA THR A 173 21.52 -9.63 -8.29
C THR A 173 21.05 -9.26 -6.89
N ALA A 174 20.52 -10.21 -6.12
CA ALA A 174 20.10 -9.95 -4.75
C ALA A 174 21.32 -9.72 -3.84
N GLY A 175 21.32 -8.58 -3.16
CA GLY A 175 22.35 -8.24 -2.18
C GLY A 175 22.38 -9.17 -0.97
N ARG A 176 23.51 -9.24 -0.27
CA ARG A 176 23.71 -10.10 0.93
C ARG A 176 22.61 -9.89 1.98
N GLN A 177 22.31 -8.63 2.30
CA GLN A 177 21.28 -8.30 3.29
C GLN A 177 19.90 -8.87 2.93
N MET A 178 19.52 -8.85 1.64
CA MET A 178 18.26 -9.43 1.18
C MET A 178 18.26 -10.96 1.30
N LYS A 179 19.40 -11.61 0.99
CA LYS A 179 19.55 -13.06 1.16
C LYS A 179 19.50 -13.47 2.64
N ASP A 180 20.12 -12.71 3.52
CA ASP A 180 20.08 -12.97 4.96
C ASP A 180 18.63 -12.84 5.49
N LYS A 181 17.88 -11.82 5.07
CA LYS A 181 16.44 -11.68 5.38
C LYS A 181 15.62 -12.86 4.85
N ALA A 182 15.90 -13.32 3.63
CA ALA A 182 15.19 -14.45 3.03
C ALA A 182 15.49 -15.76 3.75
N LEU A 183 16.73 -15.98 4.25
CA LEU A 183 17.09 -17.13 5.07
C LEU A 183 16.31 -17.14 6.39
N ASN A 184 16.28 -15.99 7.10
CA ASN A 184 15.55 -15.89 8.36
C ASN A 184 14.05 -16.15 8.16
N LEU A 185 13.44 -15.57 7.10
CA LEU A 185 12.02 -15.78 6.82
C LEU A 185 11.72 -17.22 6.40
N LYS A 186 12.69 -17.94 5.84
CA LYS A 186 12.52 -19.35 5.46
C LYS A 186 12.35 -20.28 6.65
N GLU A 187 12.82 -19.90 7.84
CA GLU A 187 12.64 -20.68 9.08
C GLU A 187 11.17 -20.67 9.56
N GLU A 188 10.34 -19.77 9.03
CA GLU A 188 8.90 -19.66 9.34
C GLU A 188 8.03 -20.51 8.38
N VAL A 189 8.63 -21.14 7.37
CA VAL A 189 7.95 -21.88 6.28
C VAL A 189 8.13 -23.38 6.48
#